data_219084dd675ee6bcd1876712dc315c3e
#
_entry.id   219084dd675ee6bcd1876712dc315c3e
#
_cell.length_a   1.000
_cell.length_b   1.000
_cell.length_c   1.000
_cell.angle_alpha   90.00
_cell.angle_beta   90.00
_cell.angle_gamma   90.00
#
_symmetry.space_group_name_H-M   'P 1'
#
loop_
_entity.id
_entity.type
_entity.pdbx_description
1 polymer ?
#
loop_
_entity_poly.entity_id
_entity_poly.type
_entity_poly.pdbx_seq_one_letter_code
_entity_poly.pdbx_strand_id
1 'polypeptide(L)'
;ADLAAKVPAGAEWMIADLMGTEPIKPDAWHVLQDYLDDLLADPEGVAKGDKQAVADLFEGLTLRGIAMQAAQSSRPASCCDHLFSHILDMTHHRFNGKLQSHGFQVAIGTLTMCAVFDELFKMDLSKIDVDACVKAWPTLEQEQKRALEIFKNFPAPELGYTEITKKYDDAETVRVQLTKVKEGWPELKKKLQGQVYSFAKMQDLMKKAGAPYDPSMIGVTREMLKNMFPKVQLMRFRFNVLDLAKRGMFYDQLVESVFAPGAAWDLTKERN
;
A
#
# COMPACT_ATOMS: atom_id res chain seq x y z
N ALA A 1 2.09 -14.50 2.09
CA ALA A 1 1.81 -13.07 2.34
C ALA A 1 2.68 -12.15 1.48
N ASP A 2 4.01 -12.29 1.54
CA ASP A 2 4.91 -11.37 0.81
C ASP A 2 4.71 -11.43 -0.72
N LEU A 3 4.42 -12.59 -1.30
CA LEU A 3 4.03 -12.69 -2.72
C LEU A 3 2.67 -12.01 -2.99
N ALA A 4 1.68 -12.20 -2.15
CA ALA A 4 0.35 -11.59 -2.30
C ALA A 4 0.38 -10.04 -2.22
N ALA A 5 1.37 -9.47 -1.53
CA ALA A 5 1.59 -8.02 -1.47
C ALA A 5 1.85 -7.38 -2.85
N LYS A 6 2.24 -8.18 -3.86
CA LYS A 6 2.49 -7.67 -5.22
C LYS A 6 1.21 -7.27 -5.94
N VAL A 7 0.07 -7.79 -5.49
CA VAL A 7 -1.26 -7.42 -6.01
C VAL A 7 -1.55 -5.93 -5.76
N PRO A 8 -1.61 -5.39 -4.54
CA PRO A 8 -1.79 -3.95 -4.32
C PRO A 8 -0.57 -3.12 -4.75
N ALA A 9 0.66 -3.63 -4.66
CA ALA A 9 1.84 -2.91 -5.11
C ALA A 9 1.83 -2.63 -6.62
N GLY A 10 1.34 -3.59 -7.44
CA GLY A 10 1.12 -3.38 -8.87
C GLY A 10 0.11 -2.28 -9.15
N ALA A 11 -1.00 -2.25 -8.43
CA ALA A 11 -2.00 -1.20 -8.55
C ALA A 11 -1.44 0.20 -8.20
N GLU A 12 -0.65 0.31 -7.13
CA GLU A 12 0.02 1.57 -6.80
C GLU A 12 1.02 2.00 -7.90
N TRP A 13 1.67 1.04 -8.58
CA TRP A 13 2.55 1.35 -9.71
C TRP A 13 1.76 1.87 -10.91
N MET A 14 0.58 1.30 -11.22
CA MET A 14 -0.30 1.82 -12.27
C MET A 14 -0.73 3.27 -12.00
N ILE A 15 -1.00 3.63 -10.75
CA ILE A 15 -1.32 5.01 -10.37
C ILE A 15 -0.11 5.93 -10.59
N ALA A 16 1.07 5.51 -10.15
CA ALA A 16 2.31 6.27 -10.32
C ALA A 16 2.68 6.48 -11.80
N ASP A 17 2.42 5.47 -12.65
CA ASP A 17 2.61 5.53 -14.09
C ASP A 17 1.68 6.57 -14.74
N LEU A 18 0.39 6.52 -14.46
CA LEU A 18 -0.58 7.50 -14.97
C LEU A 18 -0.20 8.93 -14.56
N MET A 19 0.22 9.11 -13.31
CA MET A 19 0.63 10.42 -12.80
C MET A 19 1.98 10.89 -13.36
N GLY A 20 2.76 9.97 -13.95
CA GLY A 20 4.09 10.26 -14.51
C GLY A 20 5.17 10.39 -13.44
N THR A 21 4.94 9.89 -12.23
CA THR A 21 5.92 9.93 -11.13
C THR A 21 6.90 8.77 -11.20
N GLU A 22 6.46 7.58 -11.61
CA GLU A 22 7.31 6.39 -11.78
C GLU A 22 6.72 5.48 -12.87
N PRO A 23 7.20 5.58 -14.13
CA PRO A 23 6.69 4.79 -15.25
C PRO A 23 6.85 3.29 -15.03
N ILE A 24 5.84 2.52 -15.45
CA ILE A 24 5.94 1.06 -15.49
C ILE A 24 7.04 0.66 -16.48
N LYS A 25 7.95 -0.20 -16.02
CA LYS A 25 8.96 -0.85 -16.87
C LYS A 25 8.40 -2.20 -17.32
N PRO A 26 8.09 -2.38 -18.62
CA PRO A 26 7.42 -3.59 -19.12
C PRO A 26 8.16 -4.88 -18.74
N ASP A 27 9.48 -4.91 -18.92
CA ASP A 27 10.30 -6.09 -18.60
C ASP A 27 10.19 -6.48 -17.11
N ALA A 28 10.12 -5.50 -16.21
CA ALA A 28 9.96 -5.77 -14.79
C ALA A 28 8.51 -6.12 -14.39
N TRP A 29 7.53 -5.60 -15.14
CA TRP A 29 6.12 -5.89 -14.92
C TRP A 29 5.79 -7.32 -15.33
N HIS A 30 6.09 -7.69 -16.57
CA HIS A 30 5.71 -8.98 -17.16
C HIS A 30 6.39 -10.17 -16.49
N VAL A 31 7.56 -9.98 -15.88
CA VAL A 31 8.26 -11.06 -15.13
C VAL A 31 7.42 -11.60 -13.96
N LEU A 32 6.56 -10.78 -13.36
CA LEU A 32 5.86 -11.16 -12.14
C LEU A 32 4.35 -10.96 -12.22
N GLN A 33 3.89 -9.80 -12.67
CA GLN A 33 2.48 -9.43 -12.57
C GLN A 33 1.55 -10.31 -13.41
N ASP A 34 2.02 -10.77 -14.56
CA ASP A 34 1.24 -11.63 -15.46
C ASP A 34 1.00 -13.03 -14.89
N TYR A 35 1.76 -13.45 -13.89
CA TYR A 35 1.72 -14.79 -13.30
C TYR A 35 1.15 -14.82 -11.88
N LEU A 36 0.80 -13.67 -11.30
CA LEU A 36 0.43 -13.59 -9.88
C LEU A 36 -0.79 -14.45 -9.53
N ASP A 37 -1.80 -14.49 -10.37
CA ASP A 37 -3.01 -15.29 -10.12
C ASP A 37 -2.67 -16.79 -10.05
N ASP A 38 -1.84 -17.29 -10.96
CA ASP A 38 -1.40 -18.68 -10.97
C ASP A 38 -0.51 -19.01 -9.77
N LEU A 39 0.43 -18.13 -9.44
CA LEU A 39 1.35 -18.29 -8.30
C LEU A 39 0.66 -18.20 -6.94
N LEU A 40 -0.55 -17.63 -6.86
CA LEU A 40 -1.36 -17.50 -5.66
C LEU A 40 -2.55 -18.46 -5.63
N ALA A 41 -2.66 -19.38 -6.61
CA ALA A 41 -3.86 -20.21 -6.81
C ALA A 41 -4.10 -21.25 -5.71
N ASP A 42 -3.04 -21.77 -5.07
CA ASP A 42 -3.16 -22.83 -4.05
C ASP A 42 -2.58 -22.42 -2.68
N PRO A 43 -3.24 -21.49 -1.96
CA PRO A 43 -2.80 -21.10 -0.62
C PRO A 43 -2.94 -22.24 0.42
N GLU A 44 -3.86 -23.18 0.24
CA GLU A 44 -4.01 -24.33 1.14
C GLU A 44 -2.88 -25.34 0.96
N GLY A 45 -2.45 -25.57 -0.28
CA GLY A 45 -1.28 -26.39 -0.57
C GLY A 45 -0.02 -25.83 0.08
N VAL A 46 0.19 -24.50 0.01
CA VAL A 46 1.28 -23.84 0.72
C VAL A 46 1.21 -24.11 2.23
N ALA A 47 0.04 -23.97 2.85
CA ALA A 47 -0.15 -24.21 4.28
C ALA A 47 0.11 -25.68 4.69
N LYS A 48 -0.20 -26.63 3.81
CA LYS A 48 0.00 -28.07 4.01
C LYS A 48 1.41 -28.55 3.63
N GLY A 49 2.24 -27.67 3.04
CA GLY A 49 3.58 -28.03 2.54
C GLY A 49 3.53 -28.88 1.27
N ASP A 50 2.48 -28.74 0.44
CA ASP A 50 2.42 -29.39 -0.88
C ASP A 50 3.63 -28.95 -1.72
N LYS A 51 4.27 -29.91 -2.38
CA LYS A 51 5.52 -29.65 -3.11
C LYS A 51 5.35 -28.69 -4.27
N GLN A 52 4.25 -28.82 -5.02
CA GLN A 52 4.01 -27.95 -6.16
C GLN A 52 3.66 -26.53 -5.69
N ALA A 53 2.73 -26.40 -4.73
CA ALA A 53 2.34 -25.10 -4.17
C ALA A 53 3.53 -24.35 -3.53
N VAL A 54 4.45 -25.08 -2.87
CA VAL A 54 5.67 -24.50 -2.32
C VAL A 54 6.66 -24.12 -3.43
N ALA A 55 6.76 -24.91 -4.51
CA ALA A 55 7.58 -24.57 -5.67
C ALA A 55 7.08 -23.30 -6.36
N ASP A 56 5.77 -23.17 -6.59
CA ASP A 56 5.14 -22.00 -7.20
C ASP A 56 5.36 -20.74 -6.33
N LEU A 57 5.24 -20.87 -5.00
CA LEU A 57 5.57 -19.80 -4.06
C LEU A 57 7.03 -19.38 -4.17
N PHE A 58 7.95 -20.35 -4.22
CA PHE A 58 9.40 -20.08 -4.35
C PHE A 58 9.71 -19.42 -5.69
N GLU A 59 9.10 -19.87 -6.78
CA GLU A 59 9.21 -19.27 -8.09
C GLU A 59 8.74 -17.81 -8.07
N GLY A 60 7.56 -17.53 -7.54
CA GLY A 60 7.04 -16.18 -7.42
C GLY A 60 7.94 -15.24 -6.61
N LEU A 61 8.51 -15.73 -5.50
CA LEU A 61 9.46 -14.96 -4.70
C LEU A 61 10.79 -14.73 -5.44
N THR A 62 11.20 -15.65 -6.32
CA THR A 62 12.39 -15.51 -7.16
C THR A 62 12.14 -14.51 -8.28
N LEU A 63 11.01 -14.63 -9.00
CA LEU A 63 10.57 -13.71 -10.04
C LEU A 63 10.47 -12.27 -9.52
N ARG A 64 9.98 -12.09 -8.28
CA ARG A 64 10.01 -10.80 -7.59
C ARG A 64 11.43 -10.21 -7.53
N GLY A 65 12.42 -11.01 -7.17
CA GLY A 65 13.82 -10.59 -7.13
C GLY A 65 14.34 -10.16 -8.50
N ILE A 66 14.01 -10.92 -9.55
CA ILE A 66 14.36 -10.62 -10.95
C ILE A 66 13.67 -9.33 -11.41
N ALA A 67 12.38 -9.15 -11.09
CA ALA A 67 11.63 -7.93 -11.41
C ALA A 67 12.26 -6.68 -10.76
N MET A 68 12.72 -6.77 -9.49
CA MET A 68 13.45 -5.69 -8.84
C MET A 68 14.78 -5.38 -9.53
N GLN A 69 15.52 -6.40 -9.98
CA GLN A 69 16.75 -6.21 -10.77
C GLN A 69 16.46 -5.51 -12.08
N ALA A 70 15.47 -5.96 -12.84
CA ALA A 70 15.06 -5.36 -14.11
C ALA A 70 14.61 -3.90 -13.92
N ALA A 71 13.85 -3.63 -12.86
CA ALA A 71 13.41 -2.29 -12.53
C ALA A 71 14.53 -1.39 -11.98
N GLN A 72 15.62 -1.96 -11.47
CA GLN A 72 16.64 -1.28 -10.64
C GLN A 72 15.99 -0.51 -9.46
N SER A 73 14.95 -1.08 -8.90
CA SER A 73 14.10 -0.47 -7.88
C SER A 73 13.35 -1.56 -7.14
N SER A 74 12.97 -1.32 -5.88
CA SER A 74 12.07 -2.22 -5.15
C SER A 74 10.59 -2.00 -5.49
N ARG A 75 10.26 -1.18 -6.49
CA ARG A 75 8.87 -0.87 -6.89
C ARG A 75 8.05 -2.12 -7.21
N PRO A 76 8.54 -3.11 -7.99
CA PRO A 76 7.78 -4.32 -8.29
C PRO A 76 7.43 -5.16 -7.06
N ALA A 77 8.16 -4.96 -5.97
CA ALA A 77 8.08 -5.84 -4.79
C ALA A 77 7.45 -5.20 -3.56
N SER A 78 7.38 -3.87 -3.48
CA SER A 78 7.10 -3.19 -2.21
C SER A 78 6.47 -1.83 -2.44
N CYS A 79 5.34 -1.59 -1.80
CA CYS A 79 4.71 -0.28 -1.72
C CYS A 79 4.14 -0.05 -0.30
N CYS A 80 2.99 0.61 -0.14
CA CYS A 80 2.40 0.89 1.18
C CYS A 80 2.26 -0.35 2.07
N ASP A 81 1.94 -1.49 1.49
CA ASP A 81 1.86 -2.79 2.15
C ASP A 81 3.10 -3.10 3.01
N HIS A 82 4.29 -2.85 2.49
CA HIS A 82 5.55 -3.05 3.20
C HIS A 82 5.88 -1.92 4.19
N LEU A 83 5.37 -0.71 3.96
CA LEU A 83 5.66 0.42 4.86
C LEU A 83 5.02 0.23 6.24
N PHE A 84 3.87 -0.47 6.33
CA PHE A 84 3.32 -0.91 7.61
C PHE A 84 4.30 -1.84 8.35
N SER A 85 4.88 -2.83 7.64
CA SER A 85 5.91 -3.71 8.20
C SER A 85 7.15 -2.94 8.66
N HIS A 86 7.64 -1.98 7.86
CA HIS A 86 8.78 -1.16 8.24
C HIS A 86 8.54 -0.35 9.53
N ILE A 87 7.31 0.17 9.74
CA ILE A 87 6.98 0.85 10.99
C ILE A 87 7.10 -0.11 12.17
N LEU A 88 6.54 -1.31 12.05
CA LEU A 88 6.59 -2.33 13.09
C LEU A 88 8.03 -2.77 13.40
N ASP A 89 8.85 -2.96 12.36
CA ASP A 89 10.27 -3.33 12.50
C ASP A 89 11.07 -2.20 13.19
N MET A 90 10.92 -0.96 12.73
CA MET A 90 11.64 0.18 13.29
C MET A 90 11.24 0.49 14.73
N THR A 91 9.99 0.24 15.10
CA THR A 91 9.51 0.38 16.48
C THR A 91 9.75 -0.86 17.34
N HIS A 92 10.42 -1.88 16.79
CA HIS A 92 10.68 -3.16 17.46
C HIS A 92 9.42 -3.78 18.06
N HIS A 93 8.30 -3.73 17.29
CA HIS A 93 7.02 -4.27 17.73
C HIS A 93 7.14 -5.74 18.11
N ARG A 94 6.64 -6.08 19.31
CA ARG A 94 6.63 -7.44 19.85
C ARG A 94 5.21 -7.88 20.19
N PHE A 95 4.92 -9.12 19.90
CA PHE A 95 3.71 -9.79 20.34
C PHE A 95 4.08 -11.08 21.07
N ASN A 96 3.55 -11.28 22.28
CA ASN A 96 3.91 -12.40 23.17
C ASN A 96 5.43 -12.49 23.39
N GLY A 97 6.11 -11.35 23.55
CA GLY A 97 7.55 -11.26 23.79
C GLY A 97 8.44 -11.52 22.56
N LYS A 98 7.87 -11.81 21.39
CA LYS A 98 8.60 -12.13 20.15
C LYS A 98 8.40 -11.06 19.09
N LEU A 99 9.47 -10.77 18.33
CA LEU A 99 9.34 -10.02 17.08
C LEU A 99 8.50 -10.85 16.10
N GLN A 100 7.64 -10.18 15.38
CA GLN A 100 6.82 -10.83 14.36
C GLN A 100 7.61 -10.97 13.05
N SER A 101 7.37 -12.06 12.31
CA SER A 101 8.03 -12.25 11.02
C SER A 101 7.62 -11.17 10.02
N HIS A 102 8.55 -10.81 9.13
CA HIS A 102 8.28 -9.85 8.05
C HIS A 102 7.03 -10.23 7.25
N GLY A 103 6.91 -11.49 6.84
CA GLY A 103 5.74 -11.96 6.08
C GLY A 103 4.41 -11.82 6.85
N PHE A 104 4.40 -11.93 8.18
CA PHE A 104 3.20 -11.73 9.01
C PHE A 104 2.81 -10.25 9.08
N GLN A 105 3.78 -9.38 9.22
CA GLN A 105 3.55 -7.94 9.20
C GLN A 105 3.07 -7.46 7.82
N VAL A 106 3.68 -7.96 6.74
CA VAL A 106 3.29 -7.66 5.35
C VAL A 106 1.90 -8.19 5.04
N ALA A 107 1.46 -9.32 5.62
CA ALA A 107 0.08 -9.80 5.46
C ALA A 107 -0.95 -8.75 5.88
N ILE A 108 -0.74 -8.13 7.05
CA ILE A 108 -1.65 -7.08 7.55
C ILE A 108 -1.57 -5.83 6.69
N GLY A 109 -0.37 -5.41 6.28
CA GLY A 109 -0.21 -4.30 5.34
C GLY A 109 -0.91 -4.55 3.99
N THR A 110 -0.78 -5.75 3.43
CA THR A 110 -1.44 -6.16 2.18
C THR A 110 -2.96 -6.09 2.29
N LEU A 111 -3.53 -6.66 3.36
CA LEU A 111 -4.97 -6.60 3.64
C LEU A 111 -5.44 -5.16 3.79
N THR A 112 -4.66 -4.34 4.49
CA THR A 112 -4.97 -2.92 4.68
C THR A 112 -5.01 -2.19 3.35
N MET A 113 -4.07 -2.47 2.45
CA MET A 113 -4.07 -1.84 1.14
C MET A 113 -5.21 -2.34 0.24
N CYS A 114 -5.59 -3.62 0.31
CA CYS A 114 -6.80 -4.11 -0.37
C CYS A 114 -8.06 -3.37 0.14
N ALA A 115 -8.17 -3.15 1.46
CA ALA A 115 -9.27 -2.37 2.04
C ALA A 115 -9.26 -0.90 1.56
N VAL A 116 -8.09 -0.28 1.47
CA VAL A 116 -7.93 1.08 0.90
C VAL A 116 -8.44 1.13 -0.55
N PHE A 117 -8.09 0.14 -1.37
CA PHE A 117 -8.55 0.09 -2.75
C PHE A 117 -10.07 -0.17 -2.85
N ASP A 118 -10.65 -1.04 -2.00
CA ASP A 118 -12.09 -1.25 -1.95
C ASP A 118 -12.84 0.08 -1.68
N GLU A 119 -12.33 0.90 -0.76
CA GLU A 119 -12.90 2.23 -0.47
C GLU A 119 -12.62 3.24 -1.59
N LEU A 120 -11.43 3.24 -2.18
CA LEU A 120 -11.09 4.09 -3.32
C LEU A 120 -12.01 3.82 -4.51
N PHE A 121 -12.38 2.57 -4.75
CA PHE A 121 -13.29 2.21 -5.85
C PHE A 121 -14.74 2.70 -5.66
N LYS A 122 -15.12 3.10 -4.46
CA LYS A 122 -16.44 3.75 -4.21
C LYS A 122 -16.41 5.23 -4.61
N MET A 123 -15.21 5.82 -4.78
CA MET A 123 -15.03 7.22 -5.14
C MET A 123 -15.05 7.41 -6.66
N ASP A 124 -15.46 8.59 -7.09
CA ASP A 124 -15.42 9.03 -8.49
C ASP A 124 -14.40 10.17 -8.66
N LEU A 125 -13.15 9.79 -8.90
CA LEU A 125 -12.07 10.77 -9.04
C LEU A 125 -12.15 11.58 -10.34
N SER A 126 -13.04 11.24 -11.29
CA SER A 126 -13.32 12.09 -12.45
C SER A 126 -13.98 13.42 -12.07
N LYS A 127 -14.47 13.53 -10.84
CA LYS A 127 -15.12 14.73 -10.30
C LYS A 127 -14.22 15.57 -9.39
N ILE A 128 -12.92 15.24 -9.29
CA ILE A 128 -11.98 16.03 -8.49
C ILE A 128 -12.00 17.49 -8.95
N ASP A 129 -12.16 18.41 -8.00
CA ASP A 129 -11.93 19.84 -8.22
C ASP A 129 -10.43 20.14 -8.15
N VAL A 130 -9.78 20.07 -9.31
CA VAL A 130 -8.34 20.26 -9.43
C VAL A 130 -7.90 21.65 -8.95
N ASP A 131 -8.70 22.69 -9.24
CA ASP A 131 -8.36 24.06 -8.83
C ASP A 131 -8.42 24.23 -7.32
N ALA A 132 -9.43 23.65 -6.66
CA ALA A 132 -9.51 23.65 -5.20
C ALA A 132 -8.34 22.87 -4.57
N CYS A 133 -7.97 21.71 -5.13
CA CYS A 133 -6.83 20.91 -4.65
C CYS A 133 -5.51 21.68 -4.75
N VAL A 134 -5.25 22.30 -5.90
CA VAL A 134 -4.02 23.08 -6.14
C VAL A 134 -3.97 24.32 -5.25
N LYS A 135 -5.09 25.00 -5.06
CA LYS A 135 -5.17 26.17 -4.15
C LYS A 135 -4.86 25.79 -2.69
N ALA A 136 -5.27 24.60 -2.27
CA ALA A 136 -5.06 24.08 -0.92
C ALA A 136 -3.72 23.34 -0.77
N TRP A 137 -2.97 23.11 -1.85
CA TRP A 137 -1.72 22.37 -1.81
C TRP A 137 -0.67 23.09 -0.95
N PRO A 138 -0.13 22.43 0.09
CA PRO A 138 0.83 23.05 0.99
C PRO A 138 2.18 23.29 0.32
N THR A 139 2.93 24.26 0.86
CA THR A 139 4.34 24.47 0.46
C THR A 139 5.21 23.32 0.96
N LEU A 140 6.40 23.16 0.37
CA LEU A 140 7.38 22.17 0.85
C LEU A 140 7.69 22.36 2.35
N GLU A 141 7.88 23.60 2.79
CA GLU A 141 8.18 23.91 4.19
C GLU A 141 7.05 23.45 5.13
N GLN A 142 5.79 23.64 4.72
CA GLN A 142 4.63 23.18 5.49
C GLN A 142 4.58 21.66 5.58
N GLU A 143 4.85 20.94 4.47
CA GLU A 143 4.91 19.48 4.46
C GLU A 143 6.11 18.94 5.26
N GLN A 144 7.26 19.59 5.20
CA GLN A 144 8.42 19.26 6.04
C GLN A 144 8.11 19.41 7.52
N LYS A 145 7.46 20.50 7.92
CA LYS A 145 7.03 20.72 9.31
C LYS A 145 6.02 19.67 9.76
N ARG A 146 5.06 19.32 8.91
CA ARG A 146 4.09 18.23 9.16
C ARG A 146 4.80 16.89 9.34
N ALA A 147 5.78 16.59 8.51
CA ALA A 147 6.55 15.36 8.60
C ALA A 147 7.34 15.25 9.92
N LEU A 148 8.01 16.33 10.33
CA LEU A 148 8.72 16.37 11.63
C LEU A 148 7.77 16.13 12.80
N GLU A 149 6.57 16.72 12.79
CA GLU A 149 5.59 16.50 13.86
C GLU A 149 5.08 15.06 13.91
N ILE A 150 4.82 14.45 12.73
CA ILE A 150 4.37 13.04 12.63
C ILE A 150 5.45 12.07 13.11
N PHE A 151 6.71 12.37 12.87
CA PHE A 151 7.83 11.49 13.20
C PHE A 151 8.55 11.85 14.51
N LYS A 152 8.15 12.90 15.22
CA LYS A 152 8.87 13.42 16.42
C LYS A 152 9.23 12.36 17.47
N ASN A 153 8.37 11.36 17.65
CA ASN A 153 8.56 10.27 18.63
C ASN A 153 8.90 8.93 17.94
N PHE A 154 9.25 8.96 16.66
CA PHE A 154 9.62 7.78 15.91
C PHE A 154 11.14 7.50 16.05
N PRO A 155 11.62 6.25 15.98
CA PRO A 155 13.05 5.95 16.11
C PRO A 155 13.97 6.68 15.13
N ALA A 156 13.41 7.18 14.01
CA ALA A 156 14.10 8.00 13.03
C ALA A 156 13.28 9.29 12.77
N PRO A 157 13.36 10.31 13.64
CA PRO A 157 12.50 11.49 13.58
C PRO A 157 12.66 12.32 12.31
N GLU A 158 13.84 12.32 11.67
CA GLU A 158 14.12 13.04 10.43
C GLU A 158 13.68 12.29 9.16
N LEU A 159 13.23 11.03 9.29
CA LEU A 159 12.91 10.19 8.11
C LEU A 159 11.84 10.84 7.24
N GLY A 160 10.70 11.22 7.84
CA GLY A 160 9.60 11.83 7.08
C GLY A 160 10.00 13.14 6.41
N TYR A 161 10.79 13.98 7.08
CA TYR A 161 11.35 15.21 6.51
C TYR A 161 12.22 14.93 5.28
N THR A 162 13.14 13.98 5.40
CA THR A 162 14.05 13.61 4.31
C THR A 162 13.29 13.04 3.11
N GLU A 163 12.32 12.19 3.34
CA GLU A 163 11.59 11.51 2.26
C GLU A 163 10.56 12.44 1.58
N ILE A 164 9.87 13.32 2.33
CA ILE A 164 8.96 14.30 1.72
C ILE A 164 9.72 15.33 0.89
N THR A 165 10.92 15.72 1.32
CA THR A 165 11.77 16.65 0.54
C THR A 165 12.09 16.10 -0.84
N LYS A 166 12.25 14.78 -0.98
CA LYS A 166 12.57 14.13 -2.26
C LYS A 166 11.35 13.92 -3.16
N LYS A 167 10.14 13.76 -2.58
CA LYS A 167 8.92 13.45 -3.35
C LYS A 167 7.94 14.60 -3.48
N TYR A 168 8.24 15.73 -2.89
CA TYR A 168 7.39 16.90 -3.01
C TYR A 168 7.38 17.40 -4.45
N ASP A 169 6.17 17.65 -4.94
CA ASP A 169 5.93 18.33 -6.20
C ASP A 169 5.27 19.68 -5.93
N ASP A 170 5.58 20.66 -6.75
CA ASP A 170 4.95 21.98 -6.68
C ASP A 170 3.48 21.95 -7.15
N ALA A 171 2.78 23.04 -6.92
CA ALA A 171 1.35 23.17 -7.22
C ALA A 171 1.05 22.96 -8.72
N GLU A 172 1.94 23.39 -9.62
CA GLU A 172 1.74 23.22 -11.07
C GLU A 172 1.91 21.75 -11.49
N THR A 173 2.91 21.07 -10.96
CA THR A 173 3.11 19.63 -11.18
C THR A 173 1.92 18.83 -10.64
N VAL A 174 1.42 19.18 -9.44
CA VAL A 174 0.22 18.56 -8.86
C VAL A 174 -1.01 18.80 -9.72
N ARG A 175 -1.18 20.00 -10.32
CA ARG A 175 -2.23 20.30 -11.29
C ARG A 175 -2.23 19.33 -12.46
N VAL A 176 -1.07 19.18 -13.10
CA VAL A 176 -0.91 18.27 -14.25
C VAL A 176 -1.26 16.84 -13.86
N GLN A 177 -0.78 16.38 -12.72
CA GLN A 177 -1.02 15.01 -12.24
C GLN A 177 -2.49 14.75 -11.92
N LEU A 178 -3.15 15.66 -11.20
CA LEU A 178 -4.57 15.52 -10.86
C LEU A 178 -5.47 15.64 -12.10
N THR A 179 -5.08 16.44 -13.10
CA THR A 179 -5.80 16.52 -14.38
C THR A 179 -5.74 15.17 -15.09
N LYS A 180 -4.56 14.53 -15.17
CA LYS A 180 -4.44 13.17 -15.73
C LYS A 180 -5.31 12.15 -15.00
N VAL A 181 -5.33 12.20 -13.66
CA VAL A 181 -6.20 11.32 -12.86
C VAL A 181 -7.66 11.58 -13.17
N LYS A 182 -8.10 12.84 -13.14
CA LYS A 182 -9.48 13.23 -13.43
C LYS A 182 -9.96 12.71 -14.78
N GLU A 183 -9.15 12.92 -15.82
CA GLU A 183 -9.48 12.52 -17.20
C GLU A 183 -9.37 11.01 -17.40
N GLY A 184 -8.34 10.38 -16.83
CA GLY A 184 -8.05 8.96 -16.98
C GLY A 184 -8.75 8.05 -15.99
N TRP A 185 -9.49 8.59 -14.99
CA TRP A 185 -10.03 7.80 -13.89
C TRP A 185 -10.91 6.61 -14.31
N PRO A 186 -11.86 6.73 -15.23
CA PRO A 186 -12.71 5.60 -15.60
C PRO A 186 -11.91 4.40 -16.10
N GLU A 187 -10.92 4.64 -16.95
CA GLU A 187 -10.05 3.60 -17.49
C GLU A 187 -9.07 3.06 -16.45
N LEU A 188 -8.46 3.95 -15.68
CA LEU A 188 -7.57 3.56 -14.58
C LEU A 188 -8.32 2.70 -13.55
N LYS A 189 -9.50 3.13 -13.11
CA LYS A 189 -10.32 2.39 -12.15
C LYS A 189 -10.60 0.97 -12.63
N LYS A 190 -10.96 0.80 -13.90
CA LYS A 190 -11.19 -0.52 -14.50
C LYS A 190 -9.93 -1.39 -14.46
N LYS A 191 -8.76 -0.83 -14.80
CA LYS A 191 -7.47 -1.53 -14.73
C LYS A 191 -7.12 -1.92 -13.29
N LEU A 192 -7.29 -1.00 -12.35
CA LEU A 192 -7.05 -1.26 -10.92
C LEU A 192 -7.97 -2.35 -10.37
N GLN A 193 -9.26 -2.36 -10.76
CA GLN A 193 -10.21 -3.41 -10.37
C GLN A 193 -9.85 -4.78 -10.96
N GLY A 194 -9.18 -4.83 -12.10
CA GLY A 194 -8.62 -6.07 -12.64
C GLY A 194 -7.35 -6.52 -11.93
N GLN A 195 -6.60 -5.60 -11.33
CA GLN A 195 -5.32 -5.87 -10.66
C GLN A 195 -5.49 -6.23 -9.19
N VAL A 196 -6.37 -5.54 -8.47
CA VAL A 196 -6.48 -5.67 -7.01
C VAL A 196 -7.52 -6.70 -6.60
N TYR A 197 -7.16 -7.59 -5.69
CA TYR A 197 -8.13 -8.43 -5.00
C TYR A 197 -8.91 -7.59 -3.97
N SER A 198 -10.21 -7.84 -3.85
CA SER A 198 -10.99 -7.26 -2.76
C SER A 198 -10.41 -7.69 -1.40
N PHE A 199 -10.65 -6.88 -0.36
CA PHE A 199 -10.26 -7.24 1.00
C PHE A 199 -10.74 -8.65 1.37
N ALA A 200 -11.98 -9.00 1.05
CA ALA A 200 -12.54 -10.30 1.37
C ALA A 200 -11.82 -11.46 0.66
N LYS A 201 -11.50 -11.32 -0.65
CA LYS A 201 -10.72 -12.32 -1.40
C LYS A 201 -9.31 -12.47 -0.81
N MET A 202 -8.64 -11.37 -0.52
CA MET A 202 -7.30 -11.40 0.04
C MET A 202 -7.30 -12.00 1.46
N GLN A 203 -8.30 -11.67 2.28
CA GLN A 203 -8.44 -12.23 3.63
C GLN A 203 -8.66 -13.75 3.61
N ASP A 204 -9.48 -14.24 2.68
CA ASP A 204 -9.69 -15.69 2.50
C ASP A 204 -8.39 -16.39 2.08
N LEU A 205 -7.65 -15.80 1.14
CA LEU A 205 -6.32 -16.29 0.72
C LEU A 205 -5.36 -16.37 1.91
N MET A 206 -5.26 -15.33 2.73
CA MET A 206 -4.40 -15.32 3.92
C MET A 206 -4.81 -16.38 4.92
N LYS A 207 -6.12 -16.57 5.18
CA LYS A 207 -6.65 -17.64 6.05
C LYS A 207 -6.24 -19.02 5.56
N LYS A 208 -6.44 -19.29 4.28
CA LYS A 208 -6.11 -20.59 3.65
C LYS A 208 -4.62 -20.86 3.69
N ALA A 209 -3.79 -19.82 3.49
CA ALA A 209 -2.33 -19.94 3.58
C ALA A 209 -1.78 -20.04 5.01
N GLY A 210 -2.62 -19.98 6.05
CA GLY A 210 -2.18 -19.96 7.45
C GLY A 210 -1.44 -18.68 7.85
N ALA A 211 -1.62 -17.61 7.09
CA ALA A 211 -1.04 -16.29 7.38
C ALA A 211 -1.99 -15.45 8.25
N PRO A 212 -1.51 -14.42 8.95
CA PRO A 212 -2.36 -13.49 9.68
C PRO A 212 -3.37 -12.82 8.76
N TYR A 213 -4.62 -12.77 9.21
CA TYR A 213 -5.75 -12.17 8.49
C TYR A 213 -6.55 -11.16 9.32
N ASP A 214 -6.08 -10.89 10.53
CA ASP A 214 -6.57 -9.85 11.43
C ASP A 214 -5.36 -9.27 12.18
N PRO A 215 -5.25 -7.94 12.37
CA PRO A 215 -4.09 -7.30 12.99
C PRO A 215 -3.85 -7.78 14.42
N SER A 216 -4.88 -8.18 15.16
CA SER A 216 -4.75 -8.73 16.51
C SER A 216 -3.88 -9.99 16.57
N MET A 217 -3.81 -10.75 15.48
CA MET A 217 -2.97 -11.97 15.38
C MET A 217 -1.47 -11.69 15.46
N ILE A 218 -1.08 -10.44 15.26
CA ILE A 218 0.32 -9.97 15.41
C ILE A 218 0.43 -8.90 16.50
N GLY A 219 -0.59 -8.76 17.36
CA GLY A 219 -0.61 -7.80 18.46
C GLY A 219 -0.74 -6.34 18.02
N VAL A 220 -1.28 -6.08 16.85
CA VAL A 220 -1.58 -4.74 16.34
C VAL A 220 -3.08 -4.48 16.51
N THR A 221 -3.47 -3.41 17.17
CA THR A 221 -4.87 -2.98 17.22
C THR A 221 -5.24 -2.24 15.95
N ARG A 222 -6.53 -2.17 15.65
CA ARG A 222 -7.03 -1.40 14.50
C ARG A 222 -6.75 0.10 14.67
N GLU A 223 -6.79 0.59 15.88
CA GLU A 223 -6.41 1.97 16.19
C GLU A 223 -4.91 2.20 15.93
N MET A 224 -4.03 1.29 16.38
CA MET A 224 -2.61 1.37 16.04
C MET A 224 -2.39 1.36 14.53
N LEU A 225 -3.10 0.47 13.79
CA LEU A 225 -3.02 0.39 12.35
C LEU A 225 -3.44 1.70 11.68
N LYS A 226 -4.56 2.31 12.11
CA LYS A 226 -5.01 3.62 11.63
C LYS A 226 -3.96 4.71 11.88
N ASN A 227 -3.36 4.72 13.06
CA ASN A 227 -2.33 5.69 13.44
C ASN A 227 -1.00 5.53 12.68
N MET A 228 -0.80 4.44 11.95
CA MET A 228 0.37 4.26 11.06
C MET A 228 0.22 5.00 9.73
N PHE A 229 -0.98 5.25 9.22
CA PHE A 229 -1.22 5.81 7.89
C PHE A 229 -0.45 7.09 7.57
N PRO A 230 -0.38 8.11 8.47
CA PRO A 230 0.41 9.30 8.19
C PRO A 230 1.91 9.01 8.01
N LYS A 231 2.45 8.03 8.76
CA LYS A 231 3.84 7.61 8.62
C LYS A 231 4.05 6.80 7.34
N VAL A 232 3.12 5.89 7.00
CA VAL A 232 3.15 5.15 5.74
C VAL A 232 3.19 6.09 4.55
N GLN A 233 2.36 7.14 4.53
CA GLN A 233 2.37 8.14 3.46
C GLN A 233 3.73 8.85 3.32
N LEU A 234 4.46 9.09 4.42
CA LEU A 234 5.68 9.89 4.45
C LEU A 234 6.99 9.09 4.50
N MET A 235 6.95 7.77 4.75
CA MET A 235 8.14 6.97 5.09
C MET A 235 9.12 6.77 3.92
N ARG A 236 8.68 6.97 2.68
CA ARG A 236 9.49 6.79 1.47
C ARG A 236 9.22 7.90 0.47
N PHE A 237 10.26 8.26 -0.29
CA PHE A 237 10.14 9.23 -1.39
C PHE A 237 9.29 8.71 -2.56
N ARG A 238 9.08 7.40 -2.64
CA ARG A 238 8.27 6.78 -3.68
C ARG A 238 6.80 7.18 -3.56
N PHE A 239 6.23 7.55 -4.69
CA PHE A 239 4.81 7.86 -4.79
C PHE A 239 3.93 6.63 -4.49
N ASN A 240 2.86 6.83 -3.73
CA ASN A 240 1.89 5.80 -3.36
C ASN A 240 0.44 6.33 -3.41
N VAL A 241 -0.53 5.45 -3.24
CA VAL A 241 -1.95 5.82 -3.32
C VAL A 241 -2.37 6.85 -2.27
N LEU A 242 -1.70 6.88 -1.10
CA LEU A 242 -1.97 7.87 -0.06
C LEU A 242 -1.48 9.26 -0.46
N ASP A 243 -0.44 9.36 -1.31
CA ASP A 243 -0.01 10.63 -1.91
C ASP A 243 -1.06 11.15 -2.90
N LEU A 244 -1.66 10.26 -3.71
CA LEU A 244 -2.80 10.64 -4.56
C LEU A 244 -3.94 11.16 -3.71
N ALA A 245 -4.30 10.46 -2.64
CA ALA A 245 -5.37 10.86 -1.74
C ALA A 245 -5.10 12.22 -1.09
N LYS A 246 -3.84 12.49 -0.71
CA LYS A 246 -3.42 13.77 -0.15
C LYS A 246 -3.53 14.89 -1.18
N ARG A 247 -3.03 14.68 -2.42
CA ARG A 247 -3.13 15.66 -3.51
C ARG A 247 -4.57 15.95 -3.91
N GLY A 248 -5.42 14.92 -3.92
CA GLY A 248 -6.84 15.03 -4.26
C GLY A 248 -7.75 15.47 -3.10
N MET A 249 -7.19 15.81 -1.94
CA MET A 249 -7.92 16.27 -0.73
C MET A 249 -8.94 15.26 -0.18
N PHE A 250 -8.76 13.96 -0.44
CA PHE A 250 -9.66 12.92 0.08
C PHE A 250 -8.95 11.93 1.02
N TYR A 251 -7.73 12.26 1.47
CA TYR A 251 -6.92 11.39 2.33
C TYR A 251 -7.66 11.01 3.63
N ASP A 252 -8.16 11.99 4.37
CA ASP A 252 -8.84 11.74 5.64
C ASP A 252 -10.13 10.93 5.41
N GLN A 253 -10.91 11.28 4.39
CA GLN A 253 -12.11 10.52 4.01
C GLN A 253 -11.77 9.07 3.66
N LEU A 254 -10.74 8.83 2.88
CA LEU A 254 -10.31 7.49 2.48
C LEU A 254 -9.86 6.67 3.69
N VAL A 255 -9.03 7.24 4.56
CA VAL A 255 -8.56 6.54 5.76
C VAL A 255 -9.73 6.25 6.71
N GLU A 256 -10.58 7.25 7.00
CA GLU A 256 -11.74 7.04 7.89
C GLU A 256 -12.68 5.95 7.36
N SER A 257 -12.91 5.88 6.03
CA SER A 257 -13.81 4.89 5.44
C SER A 257 -13.34 3.44 5.65
N VAL A 258 -12.01 3.20 5.68
CA VAL A 258 -11.44 1.85 5.95
C VAL A 258 -11.76 1.37 7.37
N PHE A 259 -11.92 2.29 8.32
CA PHE A 259 -12.14 2.02 9.75
C PHE A 259 -13.57 2.30 10.23
N ALA A 260 -14.46 2.72 9.34
CA ALA A 260 -15.85 3.02 9.66
C ALA A 260 -16.64 1.78 10.11
N PRO A 261 -17.76 1.92 10.81
CA PRO A 261 -18.65 0.82 11.14
C PRO A 261 -19.04 -0.01 9.91
N GLY A 262 -18.82 -1.31 9.96
CA GLY A 262 -19.09 -2.23 8.84
C GLY A 262 -17.99 -2.32 7.79
N ALA A 263 -16.95 -1.48 7.85
CA ALA A 263 -15.79 -1.55 6.96
C ALA A 263 -14.82 -2.68 7.32
N ALA A 264 -13.77 -2.85 6.52
CA ALA A 264 -12.77 -3.90 6.67
C ALA A 264 -12.13 -3.92 8.08
N TRP A 265 -11.72 -2.76 8.57
CA TRP A 265 -11.11 -2.59 9.88
C TRP A 265 -12.00 -1.79 10.84
N ASP A 266 -13.29 -2.17 10.91
CA ASP A 266 -14.30 -1.57 11.78
C ASP A 266 -13.81 -1.45 13.24
N LEU A 267 -13.54 -0.21 13.70
CA LEU A 267 -13.04 0.06 15.05
C LEU A 267 -14.01 -0.39 16.15
N THR A 268 -15.32 -0.47 15.86
CA THR A 268 -16.31 -0.92 16.85
C THR A 268 -16.24 -2.42 17.13
N LYS A 269 -15.53 -3.17 16.29
CA LYS A 269 -15.31 -4.62 16.39
C LYS A 269 -13.89 -4.96 16.86
N GLU A 270 -13.19 -4.03 17.45
CA GLU A 270 -11.86 -4.29 18.01
C GLU A 270 -11.96 -5.38 19.08
N ARG A 271 -11.23 -6.47 18.89
CA ARG A 271 -11.13 -7.54 19.87
C ARG A 271 -10.02 -7.17 20.87
N ASN A 272 -10.40 -6.99 22.14
CA ASN A 272 -9.46 -6.81 23.24
C ASN A 272 -8.58 -8.05 23.44
#